data_66072798abb63eef5107919804cc6050
#
_entry.id   66072798abb63eef5107919804cc6050
#
_cell.length_a   1.000
_cell.length_b   1.000
_cell.length_c   1.000
_cell.angle_alpha   90.00
_cell.angle_beta   90.00
_cell.angle_gamma   90.00
#
_symmetry.space_group_name_H-M   'P 1'
#
loop_
_entity.id
_entity.type
_entity.pdbx_description
1 polymer ?
#
loop_
_entity_poly.entity_id
_entity_poly.type
_entity_poly.pdbx_seq_one_letter_code
_entity_poly.pdbx_strand_id
1 'polypeptide(L)'
;MDSLIYSLNATLPVFLVIVVGYVLKQIGILNDGFVKTANKFNFVVTLPVLLFVDLSTTDIIGDFDITYVLYCALVTTVAFFGLWIAAKFLIKDKKIVGEFVQAGYRSSAAILGVAFIKNIYGDSGMAPVMIIGCVPLFNIFAVLVLTFEGEKDGDGKGNIINSLINIVKNPIIIGIVLGVAASLLKIDFPEIIDKTLASLAKMASPLALITIGAGFEGRKAIAKIKPTIAATMIKLVVLPAVFLPIAIKIGFRDQALVALIIMLGSPTTPSSYIMAKNMGHEGVLTSSVVVATTLMSSLCLTFWIFVARYFGYII
;
A
#
# COMPACT_ATOMS: atom_id res chain seq x y z
N MET A 1 -5.16 10.00 -24.78
CA MET A 1 -6.40 10.25 -24.04
C MET A 1 -6.83 9.01 -23.25
N ASP A 2 -6.70 7.83 -23.85
CA ASP A 2 -7.16 6.56 -23.22
C ASP A 2 -6.51 6.22 -21.89
N SER A 3 -5.20 6.45 -21.73
CA SER A 3 -4.49 6.19 -20.47
C SER A 3 -4.98 7.07 -19.30
N LEU A 4 -5.34 8.34 -19.58
CA LEU A 4 -5.87 9.24 -18.55
C LEU A 4 -7.28 8.83 -18.13
N ILE A 5 -8.15 8.55 -19.10
CA ILE A 5 -9.53 8.09 -18.83
C ILE A 5 -9.49 6.80 -18.03
N TYR A 6 -8.61 5.87 -18.38
CA TYR A 6 -8.44 4.63 -17.65
C TYR A 6 -7.94 4.86 -16.21
N SER A 7 -6.91 5.69 -16.06
CA SER A 7 -6.38 6.04 -14.74
C SER A 7 -7.45 6.69 -13.86
N LEU A 8 -8.28 7.57 -14.41
CA LEU A 8 -9.41 8.18 -13.71
C LEU A 8 -10.47 7.14 -13.34
N ASN A 9 -10.82 6.25 -14.25
CA ASN A 9 -11.79 5.17 -13.97
C ASN A 9 -11.30 4.20 -12.88
N ALA A 10 -10.00 4.01 -12.73
CA ALA A 10 -9.42 3.16 -11.69
C ALA A 10 -9.33 3.87 -10.34
N THR A 11 -9.07 5.18 -10.30
CA THR A 11 -8.79 5.91 -9.06
C THR A 11 -9.98 6.71 -8.52
N LEU A 12 -10.82 7.25 -9.40
CA LEU A 12 -11.99 8.04 -8.99
C LEU A 12 -13.02 7.26 -8.16
N PRO A 13 -13.36 5.99 -8.50
CA PRO A 13 -14.24 5.18 -7.64
C PRO A 13 -13.69 4.99 -6.23
N VAL A 14 -12.36 4.80 -6.09
CA VAL A 14 -11.70 4.69 -4.78
C VAL A 14 -11.89 5.97 -3.96
N PHE A 15 -11.68 7.13 -4.58
CA PHE A 15 -11.94 8.41 -3.94
C PHE A 15 -13.41 8.62 -3.57
N LEU A 16 -14.34 8.26 -4.47
CA LEU A 16 -15.78 8.40 -4.21
C LEU A 16 -16.24 7.55 -3.02
N VAL A 17 -15.68 6.37 -2.81
CA VAL A 17 -15.99 5.56 -1.60
C VAL A 17 -15.54 6.26 -0.32
N ILE A 18 -14.40 6.98 -0.34
CA ILE A 18 -13.97 7.81 0.80
C ILE A 18 -14.99 8.94 1.06
N VAL A 19 -15.43 9.63 -0.01
CA VAL A 19 -16.44 10.68 0.09
C VAL A 19 -17.76 10.14 0.66
N VAL A 20 -18.21 8.96 0.21
CA VAL A 20 -19.38 8.28 0.77
C VAL A 20 -19.21 8.04 2.27
N GLY A 21 -18.07 7.51 2.72
CA GLY A 21 -17.76 7.31 4.14
C GLY A 21 -17.86 8.61 4.93
N TYR A 22 -17.32 9.71 4.40
CA TYR A 22 -17.40 11.03 5.00
C TYR A 22 -18.86 11.53 5.11
N VAL A 23 -19.62 11.45 4.03
CA VAL A 23 -21.05 11.88 3.99
C VAL A 23 -21.88 11.07 4.98
N LEU A 24 -21.72 9.73 5.00
CA LEU A 24 -22.45 8.86 5.92
C LEU A 24 -22.15 9.18 7.40
N LYS A 25 -20.95 9.65 7.72
CA LYS A 25 -20.62 10.16 9.06
C LYS A 25 -21.33 11.47 9.36
N GLN A 26 -21.37 12.41 8.40
CA GLN A 26 -22.02 13.73 8.60
C GLN A 26 -23.53 13.60 8.81
N ILE A 27 -24.19 12.68 8.10
CA ILE A 27 -25.64 12.45 8.25
C ILE A 27 -25.98 11.51 9.41
N GLY A 28 -24.98 11.05 10.19
CA GLY A 28 -25.19 10.28 11.42
C GLY A 28 -25.43 8.77 11.24
N ILE A 29 -25.35 8.23 10.01
CA ILE A 29 -25.45 6.78 9.76
C ILE A 29 -24.23 6.05 10.33
N LEU A 30 -23.03 6.64 10.20
CA LEU A 30 -21.82 6.12 10.80
C LEU A 30 -21.43 6.96 12.02
N ASN A 31 -20.91 6.30 13.05
CA ASN A 31 -20.42 6.94 14.28
C ASN A 31 -18.98 6.50 14.60
N ASP A 32 -18.37 7.09 15.63
CA ASP A 32 -16.99 6.75 16.02
C ASP A 32 -16.85 5.31 16.51
N GLY A 33 -17.90 4.76 17.11
CA GLY A 33 -17.97 3.35 17.51
C GLY A 33 -17.85 2.43 16.29
N PHE A 34 -18.60 2.71 15.23
CA PHE A 34 -18.48 1.97 13.95
C PHE A 34 -17.06 2.07 13.39
N VAL A 35 -16.49 3.28 13.28
CA VAL A 35 -15.14 3.48 12.73
C VAL A 35 -14.12 2.68 13.52
N LYS A 36 -14.18 2.72 14.85
CA LYS A 36 -13.27 1.96 15.72
C LYS A 36 -13.41 0.45 15.51
N THR A 37 -14.64 -0.07 15.51
CA THR A 37 -14.92 -1.51 15.37
C THR A 37 -14.55 -1.99 13.96
N ALA A 38 -14.92 -1.27 12.93
CA ALA A 38 -14.60 -1.59 11.55
C ALA A 38 -13.10 -1.59 11.28
N ASN A 39 -12.35 -0.60 11.81
CA ASN A 39 -10.88 -0.57 11.73
C ASN A 39 -10.26 -1.80 12.42
N LYS A 40 -10.74 -2.16 13.61
CA LYS A 40 -10.26 -3.35 14.34
C LYS A 40 -10.56 -4.64 13.56
N PHE A 41 -11.80 -4.81 13.08
CA PHE A 41 -12.18 -5.97 12.27
C PHE A 41 -11.34 -6.07 11.00
N ASN A 42 -11.13 -4.95 10.33
CA ASN A 42 -10.29 -4.90 9.13
C ASN A 42 -8.84 -5.32 9.43
N PHE A 43 -8.26 -4.81 10.52
CA PHE A 43 -6.89 -5.12 10.91
C PHE A 43 -6.68 -6.58 11.33
N VAL A 44 -7.66 -7.15 12.07
CA VAL A 44 -7.52 -8.51 12.66
C VAL A 44 -7.99 -9.60 11.71
N VAL A 45 -8.94 -9.30 10.81
CA VAL A 45 -9.59 -10.33 9.98
C VAL A 45 -9.34 -10.07 8.49
N THR A 46 -9.90 -8.98 7.93
CA THR A 46 -9.97 -8.87 6.47
C THR A 46 -8.63 -8.58 5.80
N LEU A 47 -7.75 -7.79 6.42
CA LEU A 47 -6.40 -7.55 5.88
C LEU A 47 -5.49 -8.78 5.96
N PRO A 48 -5.40 -9.52 7.07
CA PRO A 48 -4.66 -10.78 7.11
C PRO A 48 -5.17 -11.79 6.08
N VAL A 49 -6.50 -11.92 5.95
CA VAL A 49 -7.09 -12.82 4.94
C VAL A 49 -6.80 -12.36 3.52
N LEU A 50 -6.86 -11.05 3.24
CA LEU A 50 -6.48 -10.51 1.93
C LEU A 50 -5.04 -10.87 1.58
N LEU A 51 -4.09 -10.65 2.50
CA LEU A 51 -2.68 -10.96 2.26
C LEU A 51 -2.43 -12.47 2.15
N PHE A 52 -3.14 -13.26 2.93
CA PHE A 52 -3.11 -14.72 2.80
C PHE A 52 -3.57 -15.15 1.39
N VAL A 53 -4.73 -14.67 0.92
CA VAL A 53 -5.27 -15.01 -0.41
C VAL A 53 -4.32 -14.54 -1.51
N ASP A 54 -3.88 -13.28 -1.47
CA ASP A 54 -2.99 -12.71 -2.47
C ASP A 54 -1.68 -13.53 -2.62
N LEU A 55 -1.13 -14.02 -1.50
CA LEU A 55 0.14 -14.74 -1.51
C LEU A 55 -0.04 -16.24 -1.75
N SER A 56 -1.11 -16.87 -1.24
CA SER A 56 -1.36 -18.31 -1.44
C SER A 56 -1.72 -18.65 -2.89
N THR A 57 -2.36 -17.73 -3.61
CA THR A 57 -2.72 -17.92 -5.03
C THR A 57 -1.61 -17.54 -6.01
N THR A 58 -0.52 -16.99 -5.52
CA THR A 58 0.62 -16.60 -6.36
C THR A 58 1.61 -17.75 -6.47
N ASP A 59 1.95 -18.18 -7.68
CA ASP A 59 2.98 -19.21 -7.89
C ASP A 59 4.38 -18.61 -7.66
N ILE A 60 4.90 -18.83 -6.44
CA ILE A 60 6.22 -18.31 -6.01
C ILE A 60 7.36 -19.13 -6.62
N ILE A 61 7.10 -20.34 -7.16
CA ILE A 61 8.13 -21.28 -7.67
C ILE A 61 8.14 -21.34 -9.19
N GLY A 62 7.12 -20.78 -9.86
CA GLY A 62 6.99 -20.81 -11.31
C GLY A 62 8.08 -20.07 -12.08
N ASP A 63 8.00 -20.11 -13.40
CA ASP A 63 8.93 -19.40 -14.30
C ASP A 63 8.80 -17.87 -14.15
N PHE A 64 9.43 -17.31 -13.11
CA PHE A 64 9.46 -15.86 -12.95
C PHE A 64 10.89 -15.30 -13.03
N ASP A 65 10.98 -14.09 -13.55
CA ASP A 65 12.25 -13.36 -13.63
C ASP A 65 12.72 -12.97 -12.22
N ILE A 66 13.64 -13.78 -11.67
CA ILE A 66 14.25 -13.52 -10.35
C ILE A 66 14.93 -12.16 -10.29
N THR A 67 15.49 -11.67 -11.41
CA THR A 67 16.14 -10.36 -11.48
C THR A 67 15.12 -9.27 -11.24
N TYR A 68 13.93 -9.43 -11.81
CA TYR A 68 12.83 -8.50 -11.63
C TYR A 68 12.29 -8.50 -10.20
N VAL A 69 12.08 -9.68 -9.60
CA VAL A 69 11.67 -9.81 -8.19
C VAL A 69 12.68 -9.15 -7.26
N LEU A 70 13.97 -9.44 -7.46
CA LEU A 70 15.04 -8.84 -6.65
C LEU A 70 15.11 -7.33 -6.82
N TYR A 71 14.88 -6.82 -8.03
CA TYR A 71 14.81 -5.39 -8.26
C TYR A 71 13.64 -4.74 -7.49
N CYS A 72 12.44 -5.30 -7.57
CA CYS A 72 11.27 -4.82 -6.81
C CYS A 72 11.53 -4.84 -5.30
N ALA A 73 12.14 -5.91 -4.79
CA ALA A 73 12.49 -6.05 -3.38
C ALA A 73 13.56 -5.04 -2.95
N LEU A 74 14.62 -4.87 -3.75
CA LEU A 74 15.69 -3.92 -3.49
C LEU A 74 15.16 -2.48 -3.46
N VAL A 75 14.39 -2.09 -4.47
CA VAL A 75 13.80 -0.75 -4.57
C VAL A 75 12.88 -0.47 -3.38
N THR A 76 12.03 -1.43 -3.01
CA THR A 76 11.17 -1.32 -1.83
C THR A 76 11.99 -1.13 -0.54
N THR A 77 13.06 -1.91 -0.39
CA THR A 77 13.94 -1.86 0.78
C THR A 77 14.69 -0.54 0.85
N VAL A 78 15.29 -0.09 -0.25
CA VAL A 78 16.02 1.18 -0.31
C VAL A 78 15.09 2.37 -0.09
N ALA A 79 13.91 2.36 -0.70
CA ALA A 79 12.89 3.40 -0.48
C ALA A 79 12.45 3.47 0.98
N PHE A 80 12.22 2.32 1.62
CA PHE A 80 11.83 2.24 3.03
C PHE A 80 12.91 2.79 3.96
N PHE A 81 14.11 2.23 3.93
CA PHE A 81 15.19 2.65 4.82
C PHE A 81 15.66 4.07 4.55
N GLY A 82 15.78 4.45 3.28
CA GLY A 82 16.12 5.81 2.88
C GLY A 82 15.13 6.84 3.42
N LEU A 83 13.84 6.55 3.25
CA LEU A 83 12.78 7.42 3.74
C LEU A 83 12.72 7.43 5.29
N TRP A 84 12.92 6.29 5.95
CA TRP A 84 12.91 6.21 7.41
C TRP A 84 14.07 7.02 8.01
N ILE A 85 15.28 6.85 7.49
CA ILE A 85 16.45 7.62 7.91
C ILE A 85 16.21 9.11 7.67
N ALA A 86 15.80 9.51 6.47
CA ALA A 86 15.52 10.90 6.15
C ALA A 86 14.44 11.50 7.06
N ALA A 87 13.35 10.77 7.31
CA ALA A 87 12.27 11.22 8.18
C ALA A 87 12.72 11.43 9.63
N LYS A 88 13.60 10.56 10.15
CA LYS A 88 14.15 10.72 11.50
C LYS A 88 14.93 12.03 11.68
N PHE A 89 15.62 12.49 10.65
CA PHE A 89 16.39 13.74 10.71
C PHE A 89 15.54 14.96 10.34
N LEU A 90 14.65 14.87 9.35
CA LEU A 90 13.95 16.03 8.79
C LEU A 90 12.63 16.34 9.50
N ILE A 91 11.94 15.33 10.04
CA ILE A 91 10.64 15.52 10.67
C ILE A 91 10.82 15.84 12.17
N LYS A 92 10.35 17.04 12.56
CA LYS A 92 10.43 17.51 13.96
C LYS A 92 9.46 16.76 14.88
N ASP A 93 8.23 16.57 14.43
CA ASP A 93 7.20 15.81 15.17
C ASP A 93 7.45 14.31 15.00
N LYS A 94 8.10 13.70 16.00
CA LYS A 94 8.46 12.28 15.96
C LYS A 94 7.25 11.34 15.96
N LYS A 95 6.09 11.79 16.43
CA LYS A 95 4.86 10.98 16.45
C LYS A 95 4.33 10.63 15.06
N ILE A 96 4.65 11.44 14.04
CA ILE A 96 4.19 11.21 12.67
C ILE A 96 5.22 10.47 11.80
N VAL A 97 6.41 10.15 12.30
CA VAL A 97 7.48 9.53 11.50
C VAL A 97 7.01 8.19 10.93
N GLY A 98 6.43 7.31 11.74
CA GLY A 98 5.92 6.01 11.29
C GLY A 98 4.86 6.14 10.19
N GLU A 99 3.90 7.05 10.38
CA GLU A 99 2.86 7.34 9.38
C GLU A 99 3.45 7.90 8.09
N PHE A 100 4.39 8.84 8.20
CA PHE A 100 5.05 9.48 7.05
C PHE A 100 5.82 8.46 6.21
N VAL A 101 6.63 7.63 6.85
CA VAL A 101 7.44 6.63 6.18
C VAL A 101 6.55 5.64 5.44
N GLN A 102 5.59 5.00 6.14
CA GLN A 102 4.74 4.01 5.48
C GLN A 102 3.89 4.61 4.36
N ALA A 103 3.38 5.82 4.52
CA ALA A 103 2.58 6.48 3.50
C ALA A 103 3.42 6.89 2.28
N GLY A 104 4.70 7.20 2.47
CA GLY A 104 5.60 7.66 1.42
C GLY A 104 6.17 6.57 0.53
N TYR A 105 6.25 5.29 0.96
CA TYR A 105 6.80 4.21 0.13
C TYR A 105 5.78 3.16 -0.32
N ARG A 106 4.71 2.91 0.45
CA ARG A 106 3.71 1.87 0.14
C ARG A 106 2.82 2.25 -1.03
N SER A 107 2.42 1.23 -1.78
CA SER A 107 1.57 1.35 -2.96
C SER A 107 0.36 0.44 -2.91
N SER A 108 -0.70 0.80 -3.62
CA SER A 108 -1.81 -0.08 -4.00
C SER A 108 -1.44 -0.95 -5.21
N ALA A 109 -0.21 -1.47 -5.23
CA ALA A 109 0.37 -2.19 -6.37
C ALA A 109 -0.41 -3.46 -6.74
N ALA A 110 -0.87 -4.23 -5.75
CA ALA A 110 -1.62 -5.46 -6.00
C ALA A 110 -2.96 -5.19 -6.71
N ILE A 111 -3.72 -4.19 -6.23
CA ILE A 111 -5.06 -3.90 -6.77
C ILE A 111 -4.96 -3.22 -8.13
N LEU A 112 -4.15 -2.16 -8.22
CA LEU A 112 -4.04 -1.36 -9.44
C LEU A 112 -3.12 -2.01 -10.48
N GLY A 113 -2.08 -2.74 -10.05
CA GLY A 113 -1.09 -3.34 -10.94
C GLY A 113 -1.72 -4.31 -11.92
N VAL A 114 -2.44 -5.30 -11.42
CA VAL A 114 -3.13 -6.29 -12.27
C VAL A 114 -4.14 -5.61 -13.19
N ALA A 115 -4.96 -4.68 -12.66
CA ALA A 115 -5.97 -4.00 -13.44
C ALA A 115 -5.38 -3.16 -14.58
N PHE A 116 -4.33 -2.38 -14.31
CA PHE A 116 -3.67 -1.54 -15.32
C PHE A 116 -2.98 -2.36 -16.40
N ILE A 117 -2.20 -3.38 -16.02
CA ILE A 117 -1.47 -4.21 -16.98
C ILE A 117 -2.46 -4.97 -17.87
N LYS A 118 -3.50 -5.57 -17.27
CA LYS A 118 -4.53 -6.27 -18.01
C LYS A 118 -5.28 -5.36 -19.00
N ASN A 119 -5.49 -4.10 -18.65
CA ASN A 119 -6.15 -3.15 -19.55
C ASN A 119 -5.25 -2.74 -20.72
N ILE A 120 -3.95 -2.61 -20.51
CA ILE A 120 -3.00 -2.17 -21.55
C ILE A 120 -2.62 -3.33 -22.48
N TYR A 121 -2.40 -4.53 -21.91
CA TYR A 121 -1.83 -5.67 -22.63
C TYR A 121 -2.78 -6.87 -22.79
N GLY A 122 -3.94 -6.85 -22.14
CA GLY A 122 -4.96 -7.92 -22.25
C GLY A 122 -4.80 -9.05 -21.22
N ASP A 123 -3.63 -9.17 -20.58
CA ASP A 123 -3.31 -10.17 -19.56
C ASP A 123 -2.74 -9.53 -18.29
N SER A 124 -2.46 -10.33 -17.24
CA SER A 124 -1.87 -9.84 -16.00
C SER A 124 -0.36 -9.60 -16.07
N GLY A 125 0.31 -10.11 -17.09
CA GLY A 125 1.72 -9.91 -17.40
C GLY A 125 2.66 -10.01 -16.20
N MET A 126 3.46 -8.98 -16.00
CA MET A 126 4.45 -8.90 -14.92
C MET A 126 3.87 -8.46 -13.56
N ALA A 127 2.54 -8.24 -13.44
CA ALA A 127 1.95 -7.82 -12.17
C ALA A 127 2.11 -8.83 -11.03
N PRO A 128 1.87 -10.14 -11.23
CA PRO A 128 2.08 -11.14 -10.17
C PRO A 128 3.53 -11.17 -9.69
N VAL A 129 4.49 -11.09 -10.61
CA VAL A 129 5.94 -11.09 -10.29
C VAL A 129 6.34 -9.85 -9.48
N MET A 130 5.81 -8.67 -9.83
CA MET A 130 5.97 -7.44 -9.06
C MET A 130 5.38 -7.60 -7.65
N ILE A 131 4.18 -8.18 -7.53
CA ILE A 131 3.50 -8.37 -6.24
C ILE A 131 4.35 -9.21 -5.30
N ILE A 132 4.93 -10.32 -5.76
CA ILE A 132 5.85 -11.16 -4.98
C ILE A 132 7.03 -10.32 -4.45
N GLY A 133 7.63 -9.50 -5.32
CA GLY A 133 8.81 -8.71 -4.96
C GLY A 133 8.56 -7.56 -3.98
N CYS A 134 7.36 -6.98 -3.97
CA CYS A 134 7.12 -5.76 -3.18
C CYS A 134 6.07 -5.89 -2.06
N VAL A 135 4.96 -6.61 -2.27
CA VAL A 135 3.81 -6.56 -1.35
C VAL A 135 4.11 -7.17 0.03
N PRO A 136 4.81 -8.32 0.17
CA PRO A 136 5.22 -8.81 1.47
C PRO A 136 6.08 -7.78 2.21
N LEU A 137 7.05 -7.18 1.53
CA LEU A 137 7.94 -6.17 2.11
C LEU A 137 7.19 -4.89 2.49
N PHE A 138 6.24 -4.44 1.68
CA PHE A 138 5.38 -3.29 2.04
C PHE A 138 4.70 -3.48 3.40
N ASN A 139 4.22 -4.67 3.69
CA ASN A 139 3.51 -4.95 4.93
C ASN A 139 4.45 -5.20 6.10
N ILE A 140 5.53 -5.98 5.89
CA ILE A 140 6.55 -6.24 6.93
C ILE A 140 7.17 -4.92 7.39
N PHE A 141 7.63 -4.09 6.46
CA PHE A 141 8.26 -2.81 6.78
C PHE A 141 7.29 -1.80 7.39
N ALA A 142 6.00 -1.84 7.02
CA ALA A 142 5.00 -1.01 7.69
C ALA A 142 4.80 -1.42 9.15
N VAL A 143 4.70 -2.72 9.43
CA VAL A 143 4.64 -3.21 10.82
C VAL A 143 5.88 -2.81 11.59
N LEU A 144 7.07 -2.95 10.99
CA LEU A 144 8.34 -2.53 11.61
C LEU A 144 8.30 -1.05 12.00
N VAL A 145 8.10 -0.15 11.04
CA VAL A 145 8.19 1.29 11.31
C VAL A 145 7.10 1.76 12.27
N LEU A 146 5.88 1.26 12.15
CA LEU A 146 4.80 1.62 13.08
C LEU A 146 5.05 1.09 14.50
N THR A 147 5.69 -0.07 14.64
CA THR A 147 6.05 -0.60 15.96
C THR A 147 7.19 0.22 16.61
N PHE A 148 8.23 0.57 15.83
CA PHE A 148 9.39 1.27 16.37
C PHE A 148 9.17 2.77 16.56
N GLU A 149 8.30 3.40 15.78
CA GLU A 149 7.95 4.83 15.86
C GLU A 149 6.60 5.09 16.55
N GLY A 150 5.95 4.06 17.11
CA GLY A 150 4.73 4.18 17.91
C GLY A 150 4.97 4.84 19.27
N GLU A 151 3.89 5.27 19.93
CA GLU A 151 3.96 5.79 21.30
C GLU A 151 4.51 4.70 22.22
N LYS A 152 5.59 5.04 22.92
CA LYS A 152 6.18 4.14 23.93
C LYS A 152 5.41 4.36 25.22
N ASP A 153 4.68 3.36 25.67
CA ASP A 153 4.14 3.33 27.03
C ASP A 153 5.29 3.36 28.03
N GLY A 154 5.42 4.46 28.77
CA GLY A 154 6.24 4.68 29.98
C GLY A 154 7.70 4.19 29.92
N ASP A 155 8.62 5.02 30.47
CA ASP A 155 10.03 4.70 30.69
C ASP A 155 10.91 4.25 29.50
N GLY A 156 10.96 5.00 28.44
CA GLY A 156 12.13 5.18 27.55
C GLY A 156 12.91 3.98 26.97
N LYS A 157 12.69 2.79 27.46
CA LYS A 157 13.30 1.53 27.04
C LYS A 157 12.22 0.53 26.65
N GLY A 158 11.49 0.82 25.57
CA GLY A 158 10.72 -0.24 24.91
C GLY A 158 11.68 -1.38 24.62
N ASN A 159 11.54 -2.50 25.35
CA ASN A 159 12.41 -3.65 25.19
C ASN A 159 12.31 -4.10 23.73
N ILE A 160 13.42 -4.07 22.97
CA ILE A 160 13.48 -4.50 21.56
C ILE A 160 12.84 -5.89 21.42
N ILE A 161 13.00 -6.74 22.43
CA ILE A 161 12.37 -8.07 22.49
C ILE A 161 10.83 -7.97 22.44
N ASN A 162 10.23 -7.06 23.21
CA ASN A 162 8.78 -6.85 23.19
C ASN A 162 8.29 -6.34 21.82
N SER A 163 9.06 -5.45 21.18
CA SER A 163 8.78 -4.99 19.83
C SER A 163 8.84 -6.14 18.82
N LEU A 164 9.83 -7.01 18.91
CA LEU A 164 9.93 -8.20 18.04
C LEU A 164 8.79 -9.19 18.29
N ILE A 165 8.42 -9.43 19.55
CA ILE A 165 7.27 -10.29 19.91
C ILE A 165 5.98 -9.69 19.31
N ASN A 166 5.76 -8.39 19.40
CA ASN A 166 4.60 -7.72 18.85
C ASN A 166 4.55 -7.83 17.31
N ILE A 167 5.71 -7.77 16.64
CA ILE A 167 5.81 -7.98 15.19
C ILE A 167 5.38 -9.43 14.83
N VAL A 168 5.92 -10.43 15.49
CA VAL A 168 5.59 -11.85 15.22
C VAL A 168 4.11 -12.15 15.51
N LYS A 169 3.53 -11.54 16.54
CA LYS A 169 2.11 -11.68 16.91
C LYS A 169 1.16 -10.83 16.07
N ASN A 170 1.69 -9.97 15.18
CA ASN A 170 0.87 -9.10 14.36
C ASN A 170 0.05 -9.94 13.36
N PRO A 171 -1.30 -9.79 13.31
CA PRO A 171 -2.15 -10.58 12.43
C PRO A 171 -1.78 -10.42 10.95
N ILE A 172 -1.26 -9.27 10.55
CA ILE A 172 -0.77 -9.01 9.19
C ILE A 172 0.41 -9.93 8.85
N ILE A 173 1.38 -10.04 9.76
CA ILE A 173 2.56 -10.91 9.60
C ILE A 173 2.14 -12.39 9.56
N ILE A 174 1.20 -12.78 10.42
CA ILE A 174 0.66 -14.15 10.43
C ILE A 174 0.00 -14.46 9.07
N GLY A 175 -0.83 -13.55 8.54
CA GLY A 175 -1.45 -13.72 7.22
C GLY A 175 -0.43 -13.90 6.09
N ILE A 176 0.65 -13.09 6.10
CA ILE A 176 1.75 -13.19 5.12
C ILE A 176 2.44 -14.55 5.22
N VAL A 177 2.85 -14.95 6.43
CA VAL A 177 3.59 -16.21 6.65
C VAL A 177 2.75 -17.42 6.21
N LEU A 178 1.47 -17.44 6.59
CA LEU A 178 0.56 -18.52 6.20
C LEU A 178 0.31 -18.53 4.69
N GLY A 179 0.14 -17.37 4.04
CA GLY A 179 -0.05 -17.27 2.60
C GLY A 179 1.18 -17.75 1.82
N VAL A 180 2.37 -17.34 2.21
CA VAL A 180 3.63 -17.82 1.61
C VAL A 180 3.80 -19.32 1.83
N ALA A 181 3.52 -19.83 3.03
CA ALA A 181 3.61 -21.26 3.31
C ALA A 181 2.62 -22.07 2.45
N ALA A 182 1.38 -21.60 2.30
CA ALA A 182 0.37 -22.26 1.46
C ALA A 182 0.81 -22.32 -0.01
N SER A 183 1.36 -21.24 -0.56
CA SER A 183 1.91 -21.18 -1.92
C SER A 183 3.08 -22.15 -2.12
N LEU A 184 4.07 -22.12 -1.20
CA LEU A 184 5.27 -22.98 -1.29
C LEU A 184 4.91 -24.47 -1.18
N LEU A 185 3.93 -24.81 -0.34
CA LEU A 185 3.42 -26.19 -0.17
C LEU A 185 2.41 -26.57 -1.26
N LYS A 186 2.07 -25.66 -2.17
CA LYS A 186 1.07 -25.85 -3.25
C LYS A 186 -0.25 -26.42 -2.69
N ILE A 187 -0.77 -25.79 -1.61
CA ILE A 187 -1.99 -26.25 -0.95
C ILE A 187 -3.19 -25.82 -1.78
N ASP A 188 -3.91 -26.78 -2.32
CA ASP A 188 -5.20 -26.55 -2.97
C ASP A 188 -6.32 -26.61 -1.92
N PHE A 189 -7.01 -25.51 -1.72
CA PHE A 189 -8.14 -25.45 -0.80
C PHE A 189 -9.44 -25.87 -1.48
N PRO A 190 -10.38 -26.51 -0.75
CA PRO A 190 -11.71 -26.76 -1.27
C PRO A 190 -12.39 -25.44 -1.72
N GLU A 191 -13.15 -25.49 -2.81
CA GLU A 191 -13.80 -24.32 -3.42
C GLU A 191 -14.62 -23.48 -2.41
N ILE A 192 -15.25 -24.14 -1.43
CA ILE A 192 -16.03 -23.48 -0.38
C ILE A 192 -15.11 -22.58 0.47
N ILE A 193 -13.92 -23.05 0.82
CA ILE A 193 -12.94 -22.32 1.61
C ILE A 193 -12.41 -21.14 0.79
N ASP A 194 -12.02 -21.36 -0.46
CA ASP A 194 -11.52 -20.31 -1.35
C ASP A 194 -12.54 -19.19 -1.55
N LYS A 195 -13.79 -19.53 -1.83
CA LYS A 195 -14.87 -18.54 -1.97
C LYS A 195 -15.13 -17.77 -0.69
N THR A 196 -15.03 -18.42 0.47
CA THR A 196 -15.21 -17.78 1.77
C THR A 196 -14.08 -16.81 2.07
N LEU A 197 -12.83 -17.23 1.89
CA LEU A 197 -11.65 -16.38 2.07
C LEU A 197 -11.64 -15.22 1.10
N ALA A 198 -11.94 -15.44 -0.17
CA ALA A 198 -12.05 -14.39 -1.18
C ALA A 198 -13.15 -13.37 -0.84
N SER A 199 -14.27 -13.80 -0.26
CA SER A 199 -15.35 -12.90 0.15
C SER A 199 -14.92 -12.00 1.32
N LEU A 200 -14.20 -12.53 2.30
CA LEU A 200 -13.64 -11.76 3.42
C LEU A 200 -12.53 -10.80 2.93
N ALA A 201 -11.64 -11.27 2.06
CA ALA A 201 -10.57 -10.48 1.47
C ALA A 201 -11.11 -9.25 0.71
N LYS A 202 -12.17 -9.43 -0.07
CA LYS A 202 -12.81 -8.34 -0.85
C LYS A 202 -13.36 -7.21 0.03
N MET A 203 -13.67 -7.46 1.30
CA MET A 203 -14.16 -6.43 2.22
C MET A 203 -13.04 -5.47 2.67
N ALA A 204 -11.79 -5.89 2.65
CA ALA A 204 -10.67 -5.16 3.24
C ALA A 204 -10.54 -3.72 2.71
N SER A 205 -10.46 -3.55 1.40
CA SER A 205 -10.26 -2.22 0.79
C SER A 205 -11.52 -1.32 0.88
N PRO A 206 -12.73 -1.77 0.53
CA PRO A 206 -13.92 -0.93 0.68
C PRO A 206 -14.16 -0.47 2.12
N LEU A 207 -13.99 -1.37 3.10
CA LEU A 207 -14.16 -1.04 4.50
C LEU A 207 -13.12 -0.02 4.98
N ALA A 208 -11.86 -0.17 4.56
CA ALA A 208 -10.80 0.79 4.85
C ALA A 208 -11.12 2.19 4.27
N LEU A 209 -11.60 2.27 3.04
CA LEU A 209 -11.95 3.54 2.40
C LEU A 209 -13.12 4.24 3.10
N ILE A 210 -14.16 3.50 3.46
CA ILE A 210 -15.29 4.04 4.22
C ILE A 210 -14.81 4.57 5.58
N THR A 211 -13.96 3.82 6.29
CA THR A 211 -13.45 4.27 7.60
C THR A 211 -12.46 5.43 7.51
N ILE A 212 -11.69 5.55 6.42
CA ILE A 212 -10.88 6.73 6.12
C ILE A 212 -11.79 7.96 6.00
N GLY A 213 -12.84 7.87 5.20
CA GLY A 213 -13.79 8.96 5.01
C GLY A 213 -14.52 9.34 6.31
N ALA A 214 -15.10 8.35 7.00
CA ALA A 214 -15.82 8.55 8.24
C ALA A 214 -14.92 9.04 9.40
N GLY A 215 -13.64 8.68 9.39
CA GLY A 215 -12.66 9.13 10.38
C GLY A 215 -11.87 10.37 9.96
N PHE A 216 -12.23 11.03 8.84
CA PHE A 216 -11.47 12.18 8.34
C PHE A 216 -11.72 13.44 9.18
N GLU A 217 -10.64 13.96 9.77
CA GLU A 217 -10.65 15.16 10.60
C GLU A 217 -9.98 16.34 9.85
N GLY A 218 -10.77 17.07 9.06
CA GLY A 218 -10.26 18.12 8.17
C GLY A 218 -9.38 19.17 8.85
N ARG A 219 -9.71 19.59 10.09
CA ARG A 219 -8.91 20.56 10.85
C ARG A 219 -7.52 20.01 11.21
N LYS A 220 -7.42 18.74 11.60
CA LYS A 220 -6.14 18.07 11.88
C LYS A 220 -5.37 17.78 10.58
N ALA A 221 -6.07 17.46 9.50
CA ALA A 221 -5.46 17.25 8.17
C ALA A 221 -4.79 18.53 7.65
N ILE A 222 -5.42 19.69 7.81
CA ILE A 222 -4.83 20.99 7.46
C ILE A 222 -3.56 21.27 8.28
N ALA A 223 -3.56 20.95 9.57
CA ALA A 223 -2.37 21.12 10.43
C ALA A 223 -1.18 20.25 9.95
N LYS A 224 -1.44 19.13 9.28
CA LYS A 224 -0.43 18.22 8.73
C LYS A 224 -0.24 18.34 7.21
N ILE A 225 -0.67 19.46 6.61
CA ILE A 225 -0.63 19.63 5.14
C ILE A 225 0.79 19.56 4.56
N LYS A 226 1.78 20.13 5.23
CA LYS A 226 3.18 20.11 4.77
C LYS A 226 3.75 18.69 4.68
N PRO A 227 3.71 17.85 5.74
CA PRO A 227 4.16 16.46 5.63
C PRO A 227 3.28 15.64 4.68
N THR A 228 1.98 15.95 4.53
CA THR A 228 1.11 15.31 3.54
C THR A 228 1.59 15.56 2.13
N ILE A 229 1.85 16.82 1.76
CA ILE A 229 2.37 17.18 0.43
C ILE A 229 3.74 16.52 0.21
N ALA A 230 4.63 16.57 1.21
CA ALA A 230 5.97 15.97 1.09
C ALA A 230 5.89 14.45 0.84
N ALA A 231 5.09 13.71 1.61
CA ALA A 231 4.91 12.27 1.41
C ALA A 231 4.27 11.96 0.04
N THR A 232 3.27 12.76 -0.38
CA THR A 232 2.63 12.63 -1.69
C THR A 232 3.61 12.83 -2.83
N MET A 233 4.43 13.88 -2.76
CA MET A 233 5.46 14.17 -3.79
C MET A 233 6.54 13.07 -3.82
N ILE A 234 6.99 12.61 -2.66
CA ILE A 234 7.94 11.49 -2.59
C ILE A 234 7.33 10.28 -3.29
N LYS A 235 6.10 9.92 -2.95
CA LYS A 235 5.43 8.73 -3.45
C LYS A 235 5.17 8.77 -4.96
N LEU A 236 4.62 9.88 -5.47
CA LEU A 236 4.15 9.93 -6.85
C LEU A 236 5.20 10.46 -7.84
N VAL A 237 6.22 11.17 -7.35
CA VAL A 237 7.20 11.84 -8.21
C VAL A 237 8.62 11.37 -7.91
N VAL A 238 9.09 11.49 -6.66
CA VAL A 238 10.51 11.24 -6.35
C VAL A 238 10.87 9.77 -6.54
N LEU A 239 10.08 8.83 -5.99
CA LEU A 239 10.37 7.40 -6.15
C LEU A 239 10.39 6.96 -7.61
N PRO A 240 9.38 7.27 -8.45
CA PRO A 240 9.46 6.97 -9.87
C PRO A 240 10.65 7.63 -10.56
N ALA A 241 10.91 8.93 -10.29
CA ALA A 241 12.00 9.67 -10.92
C ALA A 241 13.39 9.08 -10.61
N VAL A 242 13.58 8.51 -9.42
CA VAL A 242 14.85 7.89 -9.02
C VAL A 242 14.98 6.47 -9.56
N PHE A 243 13.96 5.65 -9.43
CA PHE A 243 14.10 4.21 -9.69
C PHE A 243 13.74 3.79 -11.11
N LEU A 244 12.86 4.50 -11.84
CA LEU A 244 12.55 4.13 -13.23
C LEU A 244 13.76 4.27 -14.17
N PRO A 245 14.59 5.33 -14.10
CA PRO A 245 15.81 5.39 -14.93
C PRO A 245 16.78 4.22 -14.67
N ILE A 246 16.86 3.76 -13.42
CA ILE A 246 17.69 2.60 -13.06
C ILE A 246 17.09 1.33 -13.67
N ALA A 247 15.78 1.13 -13.58
CA ALA A 247 15.05 0.03 -14.20
C ALA A 247 15.30 -0.04 -15.71
N ILE A 248 15.21 1.11 -16.38
CA ILE A 248 15.45 1.26 -17.81
C ILE A 248 16.90 0.88 -18.19
N LYS A 249 17.88 1.26 -17.38
CA LYS A 249 19.30 0.91 -17.58
C LYS A 249 19.57 -0.59 -17.40
N ILE A 250 18.85 -1.26 -16.51
CA ILE A 250 18.91 -2.71 -16.30
C ILE A 250 18.30 -3.47 -17.49
N GLY A 251 17.42 -2.82 -18.27
CA GLY A 251 16.80 -3.40 -19.46
C GLY A 251 15.33 -3.70 -19.36
N PHE A 252 14.66 -3.32 -18.25
CA PHE A 252 13.23 -3.52 -18.13
C PHE A 252 12.44 -2.63 -19.12
N ARG A 253 11.49 -3.23 -19.84
CA ARG A 253 10.68 -2.62 -20.91
C ARG A 253 9.23 -3.09 -20.80
N ASP A 254 8.36 -2.46 -21.56
CA ASP A 254 6.96 -2.86 -21.75
C ASP A 254 6.22 -3.21 -20.45
N GLN A 255 5.68 -4.41 -20.35
CA GLN A 255 4.91 -4.85 -19.18
C GLN A 255 5.70 -4.76 -17.87
N ALA A 256 6.99 -5.09 -17.89
CA ALA A 256 7.85 -5.01 -16.70
C ALA A 256 8.01 -3.55 -16.24
N LEU A 257 8.23 -2.62 -17.18
CA LEU A 257 8.37 -1.21 -16.84
C LEU A 257 7.04 -0.59 -16.41
N VAL A 258 5.92 -0.95 -17.03
CA VAL A 258 4.57 -0.50 -16.60
C VAL A 258 4.27 -0.98 -15.19
N ALA A 259 4.58 -2.24 -14.85
CA ALA A 259 4.39 -2.75 -13.50
C ALA A 259 5.23 -1.96 -12.47
N LEU A 260 6.48 -1.59 -12.80
CA LEU A 260 7.32 -0.74 -11.94
C LEU A 260 6.76 0.69 -11.81
N ILE A 261 6.24 1.27 -12.89
CA ILE A 261 5.58 2.59 -12.84
C ILE A 261 4.41 2.53 -11.84
N ILE A 262 3.62 1.46 -11.87
CA ILE A 262 2.49 1.29 -10.94
C ILE A 262 2.99 1.03 -9.52
N MET A 263 3.98 0.16 -9.35
CA MET A 263 4.58 -0.10 -8.04
C MET A 263 5.06 1.18 -7.36
N LEU A 264 5.72 2.05 -8.11
CA LEU A 264 6.31 3.28 -7.59
C LEU A 264 5.34 4.45 -7.53
N GLY A 265 4.47 4.62 -8.53
CA GLY A 265 3.62 5.80 -8.73
C GLY A 265 2.13 5.62 -8.42
N SER A 266 1.67 4.43 -8.02
CA SER A 266 0.26 4.25 -7.60
C SER A 266 0.00 4.86 -6.21
N PRO A 267 -1.27 5.16 -5.87
CA PRO A 267 -1.60 5.78 -4.60
C PRO A 267 -1.18 4.92 -3.40
N THR A 268 -1.00 5.58 -2.27
CA THR A 268 -0.78 4.91 -0.99
C THR A 268 -1.98 4.02 -0.66
N THR A 269 -1.71 2.78 -0.25
CA THR A 269 -2.77 1.81 0.03
C THR A 269 -3.63 2.20 1.24
N PRO A 270 -4.96 2.03 1.17
CA PRO A 270 -5.86 2.29 2.30
C PRO A 270 -5.53 1.48 3.56
N SER A 271 -4.94 0.28 3.42
CA SER A 271 -4.49 -0.54 4.56
C SER A 271 -3.47 0.17 5.45
N SER A 272 -2.74 1.17 4.91
CA SER A 272 -1.82 2.00 5.70
C SER A 272 -2.52 2.73 6.85
N TYR A 273 -3.72 3.28 6.60
CA TYR A 273 -4.53 3.92 7.63
C TYR A 273 -4.99 2.94 8.71
N ILE A 274 -5.48 1.77 8.29
CA ILE A 274 -5.94 0.73 9.21
C ILE A 274 -4.80 0.28 10.13
N MET A 275 -3.61 0.06 9.57
CA MET A 275 -2.42 -0.32 10.34
C MET A 275 -2.02 0.78 11.31
N ALA A 276 -1.92 2.04 10.87
CA ALA A 276 -1.58 3.17 11.73
C ALA A 276 -2.55 3.27 12.93
N LYS A 277 -3.85 3.26 12.68
CA LYS A 277 -4.88 3.36 13.74
C LYS A 277 -4.82 2.23 14.77
N ASN A 278 -4.57 1.01 14.33
CA ASN A 278 -4.56 -0.16 15.23
C ASN A 278 -3.19 -0.40 15.90
N MET A 279 -2.14 0.31 15.46
CA MET A 279 -0.78 0.22 16.01
C MET A 279 -0.40 1.46 16.83
N GLY A 280 -1.38 2.22 17.35
CA GLY A 280 -1.15 3.31 18.30
C GLY A 280 -0.82 4.66 17.68
N HIS A 281 -1.05 4.85 16.38
CA HIS A 281 -0.86 6.14 15.70
C HIS A 281 -2.18 6.88 15.48
N GLU A 282 -2.13 8.21 15.29
CA GLU A 282 -3.33 9.01 15.03
C GLU A 282 -4.03 8.65 13.71
N GLY A 283 -3.27 8.22 12.68
CA GLY A 283 -3.78 7.91 11.35
C GLY A 283 -4.16 9.14 10.50
N VAL A 284 -4.04 10.35 11.04
CA VAL A 284 -4.44 11.59 10.36
C VAL A 284 -3.55 11.87 9.16
N LEU A 285 -2.23 11.73 9.32
CA LEU A 285 -1.30 11.93 8.20
C LEU A 285 -1.50 10.85 7.14
N THR A 286 -1.63 9.60 7.56
CA THR A 286 -1.81 8.49 6.62
C THR A 286 -3.10 8.63 5.83
N SER A 287 -4.25 8.96 6.47
CA SER A 287 -5.51 9.19 5.75
C SER A 287 -5.41 10.35 4.76
N SER A 288 -4.76 11.45 5.15
CA SER A 288 -4.55 12.61 4.28
C SER A 288 -3.70 12.27 3.06
N VAL A 289 -2.62 11.48 3.24
CA VAL A 289 -1.77 11.03 2.12
C VAL A 289 -2.51 10.04 1.22
N VAL A 290 -3.31 9.12 1.77
CA VAL A 290 -4.15 8.22 0.96
C VAL A 290 -5.09 9.02 0.06
N VAL A 291 -5.81 10.01 0.63
CA VAL A 291 -6.70 10.89 -0.14
C VAL A 291 -5.95 11.66 -1.23
N ALA A 292 -4.85 12.33 -0.87
CA ALA A 292 -4.08 13.15 -1.78
C ALA A 292 -3.46 12.32 -2.92
N THR A 293 -2.84 11.18 -2.59
CA THR A 293 -2.24 10.29 -3.59
C THR A 293 -3.29 9.65 -4.49
N THR A 294 -4.48 9.31 -3.98
CA THR A 294 -5.58 8.75 -4.79
C THR A 294 -6.05 9.76 -5.83
N LEU A 295 -6.21 11.03 -5.45
CA LEU A 295 -6.61 12.09 -6.38
C LEU A 295 -5.55 12.39 -7.45
N MET A 296 -4.27 12.42 -7.03
CA MET A 296 -3.19 12.84 -7.93
C MET A 296 -2.59 11.70 -8.75
N SER A 297 -2.75 10.45 -8.33
CA SER A 297 -2.10 9.30 -8.97
C SER A 297 -2.52 9.09 -10.41
N SER A 298 -3.78 9.39 -10.78
CA SER A 298 -4.24 9.29 -12.18
C SER A 298 -3.40 10.16 -13.11
N LEU A 299 -3.13 11.40 -12.71
CA LEU A 299 -2.31 12.33 -13.48
C LEU A 299 -0.84 11.88 -13.51
N CYS A 300 -0.31 11.49 -12.35
CA CYS A 300 1.08 11.07 -12.23
C CYS A 300 1.36 9.76 -12.99
N LEU A 301 0.51 8.76 -12.89
CA LEU A 301 0.65 7.50 -13.64
C LEU A 301 0.57 7.75 -15.15
N THR A 302 -0.40 8.55 -15.59
CA THR A 302 -0.51 8.94 -17.01
C THR A 302 0.75 9.66 -17.49
N PHE A 303 1.28 10.58 -16.69
CA PHE A 303 2.53 11.29 -17.00
C PHE A 303 3.71 10.32 -17.14
N TRP A 304 3.92 9.41 -16.19
CA TRP A 304 5.02 8.45 -16.23
C TRP A 304 4.91 7.47 -17.39
N ILE A 305 3.70 6.98 -17.69
CA ILE A 305 3.45 6.12 -18.86
C ILE A 305 3.70 6.91 -20.15
N PHE A 306 3.25 8.16 -20.23
CA PHE A 306 3.50 9.01 -21.39
C PHE A 306 5.00 9.24 -21.61
N VAL A 307 5.76 9.57 -20.57
CA VAL A 307 7.21 9.75 -20.64
C VAL A 307 7.90 8.47 -21.12
N ALA A 308 7.53 7.32 -20.57
CA ALA A 308 8.11 6.04 -20.95
C ALA A 308 7.81 5.68 -22.42
N ARG A 309 6.58 5.95 -22.91
CA ARG A 309 6.20 5.78 -24.32
C ARG A 309 6.93 6.77 -25.23
N TYR A 310 7.02 8.05 -24.85
CA TYR A 310 7.69 9.06 -25.64
C TYR A 310 9.17 8.72 -25.94
N PHE A 311 9.84 8.10 -24.98
CA PHE A 311 11.23 7.63 -25.16
C PHE A 311 11.33 6.21 -25.74
N GLY A 312 10.23 5.57 -26.15
CA GLY A 312 10.23 4.24 -26.76
C GLY A 312 10.54 3.08 -25.81
N TYR A 313 10.33 3.26 -24.50
CA TYR A 313 10.54 2.20 -23.51
C TYR A 313 9.30 1.32 -23.28
N ILE A 314 8.15 1.75 -23.76
CA ILE A 314 6.85 1.05 -23.72
C ILE A 314 6.21 1.18 -25.11
N ILE A 315 5.78 0.08 -25.68
CA ILE A 315 5.06 0.00 -26.97
C ILE A 315 3.57 0.34 -26.79
#